data_9e2d17c01c764621b3fa7e3eb25cd491
#
_entry.id   9e2d17c01c764621b3fa7e3eb25cd491
#
_cell.length_a   1.000
_cell.length_b   1.000
_cell.length_c   1.000
_cell.angle_alpha   90.00
_cell.angle_beta   90.00
_cell.angle_gamma   90.00
#
_symmetry.space_group_name_H-M   'P 1'
#
loop_
_entity.id
_entity.type
_entity.pdbx_description
1 polymer ?
#
loop_
_entity_poly.entity_id
_entity_poly.type
_entity_poly.pdbx_seq_one_letter_code
_entity_poly.pdbx_strand_id
1 'polypeptide(L)'
;GASGALPRASVFMKKISEFIWPLIGLAAVVISGYFLYQELKTTSLSAIWAAILAIPPHRILLAALSTLVAYAALAWYDRIALLHLGVRHISWLFVSLCSFTTYALSHNIGASVFSGALVRYRAYTAKGLSAAQVAVLVALCSFTFFLGTVLLGGFTLVVDPNLLTRLEGKLPGFLTDPKT
;
A
#
# COMPACT_ATOMS: atom_id res chain seq x y z
N GLY A 1 -44.38 -14.42 28.75
CA GLY A 1 -44.10 -15.21 27.56
C GLY A 1 -43.89 -14.39 26.34
N ALA A 2 -42.72 -13.83 26.09
CA ALA A 2 -42.37 -13.25 24.81
C ALA A 2 -40.80 -13.13 24.77
N SER A 3 -40.13 -14.24 24.55
CA SER A 3 -38.69 -14.24 24.38
C SER A 3 -38.30 -15.39 23.48
N GLY A 4 -38.39 -15.23 22.16
CA GLY A 4 -38.06 -16.32 21.25
C GLY A 4 -37.84 -15.98 19.78
N ALA A 5 -37.84 -14.71 19.37
CA ALA A 5 -37.85 -14.37 17.94
C ALA A 5 -36.60 -13.65 17.39
N LEU A 6 -35.55 -13.42 18.19
CA LEU A 6 -34.38 -12.65 17.76
C LEU A 6 -33.13 -13.41 17.28
N PRO A 7 -32.95 -14.74 17.43
CA PRO A 7 -31.71 -15.36 16.97
C PRO A 7 -31.68 -15.74 15.48
N ARG A 8 -32.83 -15.83 14.79
CA ARG A 8 -32.86 -16.30 13.39
C ARG A 8 -32.42 -15.21 12.39
N ALA A 9 -32.77 -13.95 12.62
CA ALA A 9 -32.43 -12.86 11.72
C ALA A 9 -30.92 -12.56 11.74
N SER A 10 -30.27 -12.61 12.89
CA SER A 10 -28.84 -12.37 13.04
C SER A 10 -27.97 -13.48 12.39
N VAL A 11 -28.41 -14.70 12.46
CA VAL A 11 -27.73 -15.86 11.81
C VAL A 11 -27.89 -15.79 10.29
N PHE A 12 -29.06 -15.36 9.81
CA PHE A 12 -29.32 -15.20 8.39
C PHE A 12 -28.51 -14.04 7.79
N MET A 13 -28.44 -12.90 8.47
CA MET A 13 -27.62 -11.75 8.06
C MET A 13 -26.11 -12.09 8.07
N LYS A 14 -25.63 -12.86 9.03
CA LYS A 14 -24.25 -13.30 9.09
C LYS A 14 -23.89 -14.23 7.92
N LYS A 15 -24.77 -15.15 7.57
CA LYS A 15 -24.61 -16.06 6.43
C LYS A 15 -24.63 -15.32 5.08
N ILE A 16 -25.46 -14.30 4.94
CA ILE A 16 -25.50 -13.43 3.74
C ILE A 16 -24.21 -12.63 3.63
N SER A 17 -23.74 -12.05 4.73
CA SER A 17 -22.47 -11.31 4.79
C SER A 17 -21.27 -12.18 4.42
N GLU A 18 -21.24 -13.44 4.86
CA GLU A 18 -20.17 -14.39 4.52
C GLU A 18 -20.11 -14.72 3.01
N PHE A 19 -21.25 -14.60 2.30
CA PHE A 19 -21.32 -14.88 0.86
C PHE A 19 -21.14 -13.64 -0.01
N ILE A 20 -21.51 -12.46 0.49
CA ILE A 20 -21.41 -11.19 -0.26
C ILE A 20 -19.94 -10.80 -0.48
N TRP A 21 -19.08 -10.94 0.51
CA TRP A 21 -17.67 -10.56 0.41
C TRP A 21 -16.90 -11.31 -0.67
N PRO A 22 -16.98 -12.65 -0.76
CA PRO A 22 -16.39 -13.39 -1.88
C PRO A 22 -16.99 -13.02 -3.23
N LEU A 23 -18.29 -12.73 -3.29
CA LEU A 23 -18.96 -12.35 -4.53
C LEU A 23 -18.51 -10.97 -5.02
N ILE A 24 -18.37 -10.00 -4.12
CA ILE A 24 -17.81 -8.67 -4.43
C ILE A 24 -16.36 -8.82 -4.91
N GLY A 25 -15.56 -9.64 -4.22
CA GLY A 25 -14.19 -9.91 -4.64
C GLY A 25 -14.10 -10.54 -6.02
N LEU A 26 -14.94 -11.53 -6.31
CA LEU A 26 -15.02 -12.16 -7.62
C LEU A 26 -15.48 -11.17 -8.70
N ALA A 27 -16.50 -10.37 -8.42
CA ALA A 27 -16.96 -9.33 -9.35
C ALA A 27 -15.87 -8.30 -9.64
N ALA A 28 -15.13 -7.86 -8.63
CA ALA A 28 -13.99 -6.95 -8.80
C ALA A 28 -12.90 -7.56 -9.67
N VAL A 29 -12.56 -8.84 -9.49
CA VAL A 29 -11.59 -9.56 -10.32
C VAL A 29 -12.07 -9.66 -11.78
N VAL A 30 -13.33 -10.03 -11.98
CA VAL A 30 -13.91 -10.15 -13.34
C VAL A 30 -13.93 -8.79 -14.04
N ILE A 31 -14.38 -7.74 -13.36
CA ILE A 31 -14.41 -6.37 -13.90
C ILE A 31 -13.00 -5.89 -14.24
N SER A 32 -12.06 -6.07 -13.33
CA SER A 32 -10.65 -5.69 -13.54
C SER A 32 -10.03 -6.47 -14.70
N GLY A 33 -10.31 -7.77 -14.78
CA GLY A 33 -9.87 -8.61 -15.90
C GLY A 33 -10.46 -8.18 -17.23
N TYR A 34 -11.73 -7.77 -17.25
CA TYR A 34 -12.37 -7.24 -18.44
C TYR A 34 -11.73 -5.93 -18.92
N PHE A 35 -11.50 -4.98 -18.00
CA PHE A 35 -10.82 -3.73 -18.35
C PHE A 35 -9.38 -3.98 -18.81
N LEU A 36 -8.65 -4.86 -18.16
CA LEU A 36 -7.31 -5.24 -18.57
C LEU A 36 -7.31 -5.89 -19.97
N TYR A 37 -8.27 -6.76 -20.26
CA TYR A 37 -8.44 -7.37 -21.57
C TYR A 37 -8.74 -6.32 -22.66
N GLN A 38 -9.60 -5.36 -22.37
CA GLN A 38 -9.92 -4.25 -23.28
C GLN A 38 -8.66 -3.41 -23.59
N GLU A 39 -7.87 -3.08 -22.59
CA GLU A 39 -6.64 -2.30 -22.74
C GLU A 39 -5.57 -3.09 -23.53
N LEU A 40 -5.40 -4.37 -23.22
CA LEU A 40 -4.46 -5.24 -23.93
C LEU A 40 -4.86 -5.55 -25.35
N LYS A 41 -6.15 -5.48 -25.69
CA LYS A 41 -6.66 -5.73 -27.04
C LYS A 41 -6.20 -4.67 -28.05
N THR A 42 -5.97 -3.44 -27.58
CA THR A 42 -5.48 -2.31 -28.38
C THR A 42 -3.96 -2.26 -28.45
N THR A 43 -3.25 -2.98 -27.56
CA THR A 43 -1.79 -2.95 -27.47
C THR A 43 -1.23 -4.33 -27.78
N SER A 44 -0.53 -4.48 -28.90
CA SER A 44 0.09 -5.76 -29.23
C SER A 44 1.27 -6.07 -28.30
N LEU A 45 1.43 -7.34 -27.90
CA LEU A 45 2.59 -7.79 -27.10
C LEU A 45 3.92 -7.44 -27.77
N SER A 46 3.97 -7.45 -29.11
CA SER A 46 5.14 -7.04 -29.87
C SER A 46 5.46 -5.54 -29.71
N ALA A 47 4.44 -4.68 -29.62
CA ALA A 47 4.62 -3.25 -29.38
C ALA A 47 5.14 -2.99 -27.96
N ILE A 48 4.63 -3.71 -26.96
CA ILE A 48 5.13 -3.64 -25.58
C ILE A 48 6.60 -4.07 -25.53
N TRP A 49 6.94 -5.18 -26.18
CA TRP A 49 8.31 -5.71 -26.22
C TRP A 49 9.25 -4.72 -26.92
N ALA A 50 8.85 -4.17 -28.04
CA ALA A 50 9.60 -3.16 -28.75
C ALA A 50 9.83 -1.89 -27.92
N ALA A 51 8.80 -1.44 -27.18
CA ALA A 51 8.91 -0.31 -26.28
C ALA A 51 9.89 -0.55 -25.13
N ILE A 52 9.90 -1.77 -24.57
CA ILE A 52 10.88 -2.16 -23.52
C ILE A 52 12.30 -2.16 -24.08
N LEU A 53 12.51 -2.71 -25.25
CA LEU A 53 13.82 -2.77 -25.92
C LEU A 53 14.33 -1.39 -26.35
N ALA A 54 13.42 -0.44 -26.60
CA ALA A 54 13.76 0.96 -26.92
C ALA A 54 14.28 1.75 -25.73
N ILE A 55 14.11 1.25 -24.47
CA ILE A 55 14.60 1.93 -23.28
C ILE A 55 16.13 1.79 -23.21
N PRO A 56 16.90 2.88 -23.17
CA PRO A 56 18.33 2.81 -23.05
C PRO A 56 18.78 2.07 -21.78
N PRO A 57 19.79 1.19 -21.83
CA PRO A 57 20.21 0.36 -20.69
C PRO A 57 20.56 1.15 -19.43
N HIS A 58 21.14 2.36 -19.60
CA HIS A 58 21.46 3.21 -18.46
C HIS A 58 20.21 3.68 -17.68
N ARG A 59 19.07 3.90 -18.35
CA ARG A 59 17.80 4.26 -17.68
C ARG A 59 17.24 3.08 -16.88
N ILE A 60 17.35 1.87 -17.41
CA ILE A 60 16.97 0.64 -16.69
C ILE A 60 17.86 0.48 -15.44
N LEU A 61 19.16 0.68 -15.59
CA LEU A 61 20.10 0.63 -14.47
C LEU A 61 19.78 1.68 -13.40
N LEU A 62 19.53 2.93 -13.81
CA LEU A 62 19.15 4.00 -12.89
C LEU A 62 17.84 3.70 -12.17
N ALA A 63 16.85 3.15 -12.87
CA ALA A 63 15.58 2.73 -12.26
C ALA A 63 15.78 1.62 -11.23
N ALA A 64 16.60 0.63 -11.55
CA ALA A 64 16.94 -0.46 -10.63
C ALA A 64 17.67 0.06 -9.39
N LEU A 65 18.69 0.93 -9.57
CA LEU A 65 19.44 1.52 -8.46
C LEU A 65 18.55 2.40 -7.58
N SER A 66 17.71 3.25 -8.16
CA SER A 66 16.78 4.08 -7.38
C SER A 66 15.77 3.25 -6.59
N THR A 67 15.30 2.14 -7.15
CA THR A 67 14.44 1.18 -6.46
C THR A 67 15.16 0.54 -5.28
N LEU A 68 16.39 0.08 -5.46
CA LEU A 68 17.21 -0.49 -4.39
C LEU A 68 17.43 0.52 -3.25
N VAL A 69 17.77 1.77 -3.59
CA VAL A 69 17.94 2.85 -2.60
C VAL A 69 16.64 3.11 -1.85
N ALA A 70 15.52 3.17 -2.55
CA ALA A 70 14.21 3.36 -1.93
C ALA A 70 13.87 2.24 -0.93
N TYR A 71 14.06 0.97 -1.31
CA TYR A 71 13.82 -0.16 -0.41
C TYR A 71 14.82 -0.22 0.75
N ALA A 72 16.07 0.16 0.53
CA ALA A 72 17.06 0.30 1.61
C ALA A 72 16.64 1.38 2.61
N ALA A 73 16.15 2.52 2.14
CA ALA A 73 15.62 3.58 3.01
C ALA A 73 14.40 3.10 3.83
N LEU A 74 13.47 2.35 3.21
CA LEU A 74 12.32 1.77 3.91
C LEU A 74 12.75 0.76 4.99
N ALA A 75 13.76 -0.08 4.71
CA ALA A 75 14.33 -0.99 5.69
C ALA A 75 15.02 -0.23 6.85
N TRP A 76 15.61 0.92 6.55
CA TRP A 76 16.21 1.81 7.56
C TRP A 76 15.14 2.37 8.50
N TYR A 77 13.95 2.71 8.02
CA TYR A 77 12.82 3.12 8.85
C TYR A 77 12.44 2.05 9.87
N ASP A 78 12.25 0.81 9.43
CA ASP A 78 11.93 -0.32 10.32
C ASP A 78 13.06 -0.52 11.34
N ARG A 79 14.31 -0.38 10.93
CA ARG A 79 15.47 -0.51 11.83
C ARG A 79 15.51 0.57 12.91
N ILE A 80 15.28 1.82 12.54
CA ILE A 80 15.24 2.94 13.51
C ILE A 80 14.10 2.71 14.51
N ALA A 81 12.91 2.31 14.05
CA ALA A 81 11.79 2.03 14.93
C ALA A 81 12.08 0.89 15.91
N LEU A 82 12.75 -0.20 15.46
CA LEU A 82 13.20 -1.29 16.32
C LEU A 82 14.23 -0.82 17.37
N LEU A 83 15.17 0.05 16.99
CA LEU A 83 16.16 0.61 17.92
C LEU A 83 15.50 1.48 18.99
N HIS A 84 14.47 2.26 18.66
CA HIS A 84 13.70 3.02 19.63
C HIS A 84 12.94 2.13 20.61
N LEU A 85 12.50 0.94 20.17
CA LEU A 85 11.90 -0.07 21.04
C LEU A 85 12.92 -0.87 21.86
N GLY A 86 14.23 -0.54 21.77
CA GLY A 86 15.29 -1.26 22.46
C GLY A 86 15.65 -2.62 21.84
N VAL A 87 15.07 -2.95 20.67
CA VAL A 87 15.26 -4.25 20.01
C VAL A 87 16.47 -4.18 19.10
N ARG A 88 17.57 -4.81 19.52
CA ARG A 88 18.85 -4.80 18.79
C ARG A 88 19.26 -6.17 18.24
N HIS A 89 18.63 -7.25 18.72
CA HIS A 89 19.02 -8.64 18.40
C HIS A 89 18.58 -9.10 17.00
N ILE A 90 17.70 -8.35 16.30
CA ILE A 90 17.22 -8.73 14.97
C ILE A 90 18.24 -8.29 13.93
N SER A 91 18.65 -9.24 13.06
CA SER A 91 19.63 -8.98 12.01
C SER A 91 19.12 -7.99 10.96
N TRP A 92 20.02 -7.20 10.41
CA TRP A 92 19.70 -6.25 9.33
C TRP A 92 19.04 -6.92 8.11
N LEU A 93 19.53 -8.09 7.72
CA LEU A 93 18.96 -8.83 6.59
C LEU A 93 17.49 -9.19 6.84
N PHE A 94 17.17 -9.64 8.04
CA PHE A 94 15.77 -9.97 8.39
C PHE A 94 14.88 -8.73 8.34
N VAL A 95 15.32 -7.60 8.86
CA VAL A 95 14.60 -6.31 8.80
C VAL A 95 14.37 -5.91 7.36
N SER A 96 15.40 -6.00 6.51
CA SER A 96 15.30 -5.65 5.09
C SER A 96 14.30 -6.53 4.34
N LEU A 97 14.34 -7.85 4.55
CA LEU A 97 13.40 -8.78 3.94
C LEU A 97 11.97 -8.55 4.43
N CYS A 98 11.79 -8.32 5.74
CA CYS A 98 10.48 -8.01 6.31
C CYS A 98 9.92 -6.72 5.74
N SER A 99 10.72 -5.66 5.68
CA SER A 99 10.34 -4.37 5.11
C SER A 99 9.99 -4.51 3.62
N PHE A 100 10.85 -5.17 2.84
CA PHE A 100 10.58 -5.43 1.42
C PHE A 100 9.25 -6.15 1.22
N THR A 101 9.03 -7.26 1.94
CA THR A 101 7.78 -8.04 1.84
C THR A 101 6.56 -7.20 2.25
N THR A 102 6.70 -6.42 3.32
CA THR A 102 5.65 -5.53 3.82
C THR A 102 5.22 -4.54 2.73
N TYR A 103 6.15 -3.82 2.15
CA TYR A 103 5.83 -2.79 1.15
C TYR A 103 5.40 -3.40 -0.18
N ALA A 104 6.02 -4.49 -0.62
CA ALA A 104 5.62 -5.19 -1.84
C ALA A 104 4.17 -5.68 -1.75
N LEU A 105 3.77 -6.32 -0.64
CA LEU A 105 2.39 -6.78 -0.45
C LEU A 105 1.42 -5.61 -0.26
N SER A 106 1.80 -4.58 0.50
CA SER A 106 0.95 -3.42 0.75
C SER A 106 0.54 -2.70 -0.53
N HIS A 107 1.44 -2.58 -1.49
CA HIS A 107 1.16 -1.89 -2.75
C HIS A 107 0.38 -2.75 -3.75
N ASN A 108 0.52 -4.09 -3.69
CA ASN A 108 -0.10 -4.98 -4.67
C ASN A 108 -1.48 -5.49 -4.25
N ILE A 109 -1.74 -5.68 -2.95
CA ILE A 109 -3.00 -6.29 -2.47
C ILE A 109 -4.09 -5.23 -2.21
N GLY A 110 -3.73 -3.96 -2.15
CA GLY A 110 -4.63 -2.91 -1.62
C GLY A 110 -4.77 -3.04 -0.09
N ALA A 111 -5.66 -2.28 0.55
CA ALA A 111 -5.76 -2.25 2.02
C ALA A 111 -4.39 -2.15 2.73
N SER A 112 -3.53 -1.31 2.19
CA SER A 112 -2.07 -1.26 2.39
C SER A 112 -1.63 -1.24 3.87
N VAL A 113 -2.39 -0.57 4.73
CA VAL A 113 -2.07 -0.48 6.17
C VAL A 113 -2.25 -1.83 6.85
N PHE A 114 -3.32 -2.56 6.53
CA PHE A 114 -3.61 -3.85 7.18
C PHE A 114 -2.70 -4.97 6.70
N SER A 115 -2.44 -5.07 5.40
CA SER A 115 -1.56 -6.10 4.85
C SER A 115 -0.12 -5.95 5.34
N GLY A 116 0.39 -4.71 5.35
CA GLY A 116 1.71 -4.40 5.88
C GLY A 116 1.85 -4.64 7.39
N ALA A 117 0.83 -4.26 8.17
CA ALA A 117 0.80 -4.52 9.61
C ALA A 117 0.79 -6.03 9.92
N LEU A 118 0.05 -6.84 9.14
CA LEU A 118 0.00 -8.28 9.33
C LEU A 118 1.35 -8.95 9.06
N VAL A 119 2.06 -8.54 8.00
CA VAL A 119 3.41 -9.05 7.70
C VAL A 119 4.36 -8.74 8.85
N ARG A 120 4.41 -7.49 9.29
CA ARG A 120 5.24 -7.08 10.44
C ARG A 120 4.87 -7.82 11.71
N TYR A 121 3.58 -7.97 11.98
CA TYR A 121 3.10 -8.70 13.15
C TYR A 121 3.64 -10.13 13.16
N ARG A 122 3.43 -10.89 12.09
CA ARG A 122 3.90 -12.28 12.00
C ARG A 122 5.42 -12.39 12.05
N ALA A 123 6.12 -11.52 11.32
CA ALA A 123 7.59 -11.58 11.24
C ALA A 123 8.25 -11.24 12.59
N TYR A 124 7.84 -10.16 13.22
CA TYR A 124 8.50 -9.67 14.44
C TYR A 124 8.05 -10.41 15.70
N THR A 125 6.81 -10.90 15.79
CA THR A 125 6.40 -11.79 16.89
C THR A 125 7.14 -13.11 16.86
N ALA A 126 7.44 -13.67 15.68
CA ALA A 126 8.31 -14.83 15.53
C ALA A 126 9.76 -14.59 16.00
N LYS A 127 10.16 -13.31 16.12
CA LYS A 127 11.47 -12.89 16.67
C LYS A 127 11.40 -12.43 18.13
N GLY A 128 10.27 -12.68 18.81
CA GLY A 128 10.09 -12.43 20.24
C GLY A 128 9.55 -11.04 20.60
N LEU A 129 9.10 -10.24 19.64
CA LEU A 129 8.43 -8.98 19.95
C LEU A 129 7.00 -9.26 20.44
N SER A 130 6.56 -8.48 21.43
CA SER A 130 5.16 -8.49 21.85
C SER A 130 4.27 -7.81 20.81
N ALA A 131 2.96 -8.16 20.80
CA ALA A 131 1.98 -7.51 19.94
C ALA A 131 1.96 -5.97 20.12
N ALA A 132 2.13 -5.49 21.35
CA ALA A 132 2.20 -4.07 21.65
C ALA A 132 3.43 -3.40 21.02
N GLN A 133 4.60 -4.03 21.07
CA GLN A 133 5.82 -3.51 20.43
C GLN A 133 5.65 -3.45 18.91
N VAL A 134 5.05 -4.46 18.29
CA VAL A 134 4.78 -4.43 16.85
C VAL A 134 3.76 -3.35 16.50
N ALA A 135 2.72 -3.15 17.31
CA ALA A 135 1.75 -2.06 17.08
C ALA A 135 2.42 -0.68 17.14
N VAL A 136 3.31 -0.45 18.12
CA VAL A 136 4.09 0.80 18.21
C VAL A 136 5.00 0.96 16.99
N LEU A 137 5.69 -0.10 16.57
CA LEU A 137 6.53 -0.09 15.36
C LEU A 137 5.72 0.31 14.12
N VAL A 138 4.56 -0.31 13.90
CA VAL A 138 3.66 0.01 12.78
C VAL A 138 3.19 1.46 12.85
N ALA A 139 2.81 1.93 14.04
CA ALA A 139 2.37 3.31 14.25
C ALA A 139 3.48 4.33 13.93
N LEU A 140 4.70 4.09 14.41
CA LEU A 140 5.87 4.94 14.13
C LEU A 140 6.17 4.99 12.63
N CYS A 141 6.21 3.83 11.96
CA CYS A 141 6.46 3.77 10.51
C CYS A 141 5.35 4.47 9.72
N SER A 142 4.09 4.30 10.10
CA SER A 142 2.95 4.94 9.43
C SER A 142 2.96 6.45 9.63
N PHE A 143 3.24 6.92 10.84
CA PHE A 143 3.30 8.35 11.17
C PHE A 143 4.44 9.05 10.43
N THR A 144 5.64 8.47 10.44
CA THR A 144 6.80 9.04 9.74
C THR A 144 6.59 9.03 8.22
N PHE A 145 5.98 7.99 7.67
CA PHE A 145 5.62 7.94 6.25
C PHE A 145 4.61 9.04 5.88
N PHE A 146 3.55 9.21 6.69
CA PHE A 146 2.57 10.28 6.51
C PHE A 146 3.22 11.66 6.56
N LEU A 147 4.04 11.91 7.58
CA LEU A 147 4.76 13.17 7.71
C LEU A 147 5.69 13.43 6.52
N GLY A 148 6.44 12.41 6.07
CA GLY A 148 7.28 12.50 4.88
C GLY A 148 6.50 12.83 3.62
N THR A 149 5.33 12.22 3.44
CA THR A 149 4.44 12.49 2.30
C THR A 149 3.92 13.93 2.31
N VAL A 150 3.49 14.43 3.48
CA VAL A 150 3.02 15.81 3.64
C VAL A 150 4.15 16.81 3.37
N LEU A 151 5.35 16.57 3.93
CA LEU A 151 6.51 17.42 3.72
C LEU A 151 6.95 17.43 2.25
N LEU A 152 7.00 16.28 1.61
CA LEU A 152 7.35 16.18 0.18
C LEU A 152 6.31 16.87 -0.69
N GLY A 153 5.02 16.64 -0.42
CA GLY A 153 3.93 17.30 -1.14
C GLY A 153 3.99 18.83 -0.97
N GLY A 154 4.16 19.30 0.26
CA GLY A 154 4.33 20.74 0.55
C GLY A 154 5.55 21.33 -0.15
N PHE A 155 6.69 20.64 -0.08
CA PHE A 155 7.91 21.08 -0.77
C PHE A 155 7.71 21.17 -2.29
N THR A 156 7.07 20.16 -2.88
CA THR A 156 6.80 20.14 -4.33
C THR A 156 5.92 21.31 -4.76
N LEU A 157 4.89 21.66 -3.96
CA LEU A 157 4.03 22.81 -4.24
C LEU A 157 4.75 24.16 -4.10
N VAL A 158 5.74 24.26 -3.21
CA VAL A 158 6.57 25.46 -3.06
C VAL A 158 7.52 25.62 -4.25
N VAL A 159 8.08 24.51 -4.75
CA VAL A 159 9.04 24.53 -5.87
C VAL A 159 8.34 24.75 -7.21
N ASP A 160 7.18 24.15 -7.42
CA ASP A 160 6.37 24.34 -8.64
C ASP A 160 4.90 24.67 -8.30
N PRO A 161 4.58 25.95 -8.05
CA PRO A 161 3.21 26.40 -7.77
C PRO A 161 2.22 26.09 -8.90
N ASN A 162 2.69 25.93 -10.15
CA ASN A 162 1.85 25.64 -11.31
C ASN A 162 1.29 24.20 -11.29
N LEU A 163 1.78 23.34 -10.39
CA LEU A 163 1.18 22.00 -10.19
C LEU A 163 -0.29 22.09 -9.79
N LEU A 164 -0.68 23.07 -8.99
CA LEU A 164 -2.08 23.27 -8.60
C LEU A 164 -2.95 23.58 -9.81
N THR A 165 -2.53 24.47 -10.69
CA THR A 165 -3.31 24.82 -11.90
C THR A 165 -3.44 23.64 -12.87
N ARG A 166 -2.42 22.76 -12.94
CA ARG A 166 -2.49 21.52 -13.72
C ARG A 166 -3.43 20.48 -13.10
N LEU A 167 -3.64 20.53 -11.78
CA LEU A 167 -4.53 19.65 -11.06
C LEU A 167 -5.97 20.17 -11.06
N GLU A 168 -6.20 21.47 -11.13
CA GLU A 168 -7.54 22.09 -11.15
C GLU A 168 -8.44 21.50 -12.25
N GLY A 169 -7.89 21.19 -13.42
CA GLY A 169 -8.64 20.53 -14.51
C GLY A 169 -8.98 19.06 -14.27
N LYS A 170 -8.47 18.43 -13.21
CA LYS A 170 -8.70 17.01 -12.85
C LYS A 170 -9.34 16.82 -11.48
N LEU A 171 -9.47 17.89 -10.70
CA LEU A 171 -10.09 17.84 -9.37
C LEU A 171 -11.62 17.89 -9.51
N PRO A 172 -12.35 17.12 -8.66
CA PRO A 172 -13.80 17.24 -8.58
C PRO A 172 -14.21 18.67 -8.19
N GLY A 173 -15.25 19.21 -8.81
CA GLY A 173 -15.67 20.61 -8.68
C GLY A 173 -15.92 21.09 -7.24
N PHE A 174 -16.18 20.18 -6.30
CA PHE A 174 -16.38 20.55 -4.89
C PHE A 174 -15.09 21.01 -4.16
N LEU A 175 -13.91 20.73 -4.74
CA LEU A 175 -12.61 21.18 -4.20
C LEU A 175 -12.12 22.48 -4.84
N THR A 176 -12.72 22.89 -5.97
CA THR A 176 -12.34 24.07 -6.72
C THR A 176 -13.30 25.24 -6.54
N ASP A 177 -14.46 25.03 -5.91
CA ASP A 177 -15.46 26.06 -5.71
C ASP A 177 -15.25 26.76 -4.35
N PRO A 178 -14.84 28.06 -4.33
CA PRO A 178 -14.55 28.79 -3.09
C PRO A 178 -15.81 29.16 -2.29
N LYS A 179 -17.00 28.65 -2.66
CA LYS A 179 -18.29 28.97 -2.03
C LYS A 179 -18.92 27.83 -1.24
N THR A 180 -18.21 26.72 -1.03
CA THR A 180 -18.55 25.67 -0.06
C THR A 180 -17.52 25.62 1.05
#